data_9216dd7ef53730e0cb761d2f1c667d13
#
_entry.id   9216dd7ef53730e0cb761d2f1c667d13
#
_cell.length_a   1.000
_cell.length_b   1.000
_cell.length_c   1.000
_cell.angle_alpha   90.00
_cell.angle_beta   90.00
_cell.angle_gamma   90.00
#
_symmetry.space_group_name_H-M   'P 1'
#
loop_
_entity.id
_entity.type
_entity.pdbx_description
1 polymer ?
#
loop_
_entity_poly.entity_id
_entity_poly.type
_entity_poly.pdbx_seq_one_letter_code
_entity_poly.pdbx_strand_id
1 'polypeptide(L)'
;NQPLTLAVQRRVMRGLRRQNAQRITSVVSASPNFNTSPIPPSFIAVAHTDLEQDIREMPGFVPTEKYGSYKPLDGEVGSVEGVRYILTTILDPWQDAGAAPLAGTVVESNEGACADVYPVLFFGKNAYGTIPFAKNGRNGASPVTPMVLNPNVPRGGDPLAQRGRIGWEA
;
A
#
# COMPACT_ATOMS: atom_id res chain seq x y z
N ASN A 1 5.12 14.04 21.19
CA ASN A 1 4.64 12.65 21.05
C ASN A 1 3.18 12.61 21.46
N GLN A 2 2.34 12.10 20.58
CA GLN A 2 0.96 11.81 20.89
C GLN A 2 0.68 10.35 20.51
N PRO A 3 0.11 9.55 21.37
CA PRO A 3 -0.33 8.20 21.03
C PRO A 3 -1.38 8.28 19.91
N LEU A 4 -1.52 7.22 19.15
CA LEU A 4 -2.55 7.11 18.11
C LEU A 4 -3.92 7.01 18.77
N THR A 5 -4.63 8.12 18.88
CA THR A 5 -5.94 8.22 19.50
C THR A 5 -7.04 8.47 18.49
N LEU A 6 -8.28 8.14 18.87
CA LEU A 6 -9.47 8.42 18.07
C LEU A 6 -9.60 9.92 17.70
N ALA A 7 -9.15 10.81 18.57
CA ALA A 7 -9.15 12.26 18.29
C ALA A 7 -8.21 12.64 17.15
N VAL A 8 -7.02 12.02 17.11
CA VAL A 8 -6.05 12.21 16.01
C VAL A 8 -6.64 11.66 14.72
N GLN A 9 -7.19 10.44 14.73
CA GLN A 9 -7.86 9.86 13.57
C GLN A 9 -8.96 10.76 13.04
N ARG A 10 -9.88 11.26 13.89
CA ARG A 10 -10.96 12.16 13.47
C ARG A 10 -10.46 13.45 12.86
N ARG A 11 -9.34 14.00 13.36
CA ARG A 11 -8.70 15.21 12.79
C ARG A 11 -8.20 14.94 11.37
N VAL A 12 -7.51 13.81 11.15
CA VAL A 12 -7.02 13.42 9.82
C VAL A 12 -8.19 13.15 8.86
N MET A 13 -9.21 12.41 9.32
CA MET A 13 -10.41 12.14 8.51
C MET A 13 -11.16 13.43 8.12
N ARG A 14 -11.20 14.42 9.01
CA ARG A 14 -11.77 15.73 8.68
C ARG A 14 -10.96 16.42 7.59
N GLY A 15 -9.63 16.32 7.62
CA GLY A 15 -8.76 16.87 6.57
C GLY A 15 -9.04 16.22 5.21
N LEU A 16 -9.08 14.90 5.15
CA LEU A 16 -9.37 14.15 3.93
C LEU A 16 -10.76 14.49 3.35
N ARG A 17 -11.78 14.57 4.20
CA ARG A 17 -13.15 14.94 3.76
C ARG A 17 -13.23 16.37 3.23
N ARG A 18 -12.48 17.31 3.80
CA ARG A 18 -12.39 18.68 3.29
C ARG A 18 -11.74 18.76 1.90
N GLN A 19 -10.88 17.81 1.58
CA GLN A 19 -10.27 17.67 0.26
C GLN A 19 -11.11 16.82 -0.69
N ASN A 20 -12.36 16.51 -0.33
CA ASN A 20 -13.29 15.68 -1.10
C ASN A 20 -12.77 14.25 -1.38
N ALA A 21 -11.92 13.71 -0.49
CA ALA A 21 -11.45 12.35 -0.60
C ALA A 21 -12.63 11.37 -0.51
N GLN A 22 -12.76 10.51 -1.51
CA GLN A 22 -13.80 9.50 -1.58
C GLN A 22 -13.38 8.25 -0.82
N ARG A 23 -14.39 7.53 -0.28
CA ARG A 23 -14.16 6.23 0.36
C ARG A 23 -13.87 5.16 -0.69
N ILE A 24 -13.07 4.19 -0.32
CA ILE A 24 -12.78 3.02 -1.13
C ILE A 24 -13.98 2.07 -1.03
N THR A 25 -14.50 1.63 -2.17
CA THR A 25 -15.69 0.76 -2.27
C THR A 25 -15.39 -0.59 -2.89
N SER A 26 -14.20 -0.75 -3.46
CA SER A 26 -13.77 -1.99 -4.11
C SER A 26 -12.28 -2.19 -3.97
N VAL A 27 -11.86 -3.42 -3.87
CA VAL A 27 -10.46 -3.82 -3.80
C VAL A 27 -10.19 -4.89 -4.85
N VAL A 28 -9.00 -4.86 -5.43
CA VAL A 28 -8.55 -5.92 -6.35
C VAL A 28 -8.24 -7.16 -5.52
N SER A 29 -8.93 -8.27 -5.79
CA SER A 29 -8.59 -9.54 -5.18
C SER A 29 -7.54 -10.27 -6.01
N ALA A 30 -6.65 -10.96 -5.31
CA ALA A 30 -5.65 -11.80 -5.94
C ALA A 30 -6.35 -12.97 -6.68
N SER A 31 -6.44 -12.85 -7.99
CA SER A 31 -6.95 -13.89 -8.87
C SER A 31 -6.24 -13.82 -10.22
N PRO A 32 -6.18 -14.90 -11.00
CA PRO A 32 -5.57 -14.89 -12.33
C PRO A 32 -6.15 -13.82 -13.28
N ASN A 33 -7.39 -13.37 -13.05
CA ASN A 33 -8.12 -12.45 -13.89
C ASN A 33 -8.31 -11.05 -13.28
N PHE A 34 -7.53 -10.65 -12.27
CA PHE A 34 -7.64 -9.34 -11.61
C PHE A 34 -9.09 -8.95 -11.27
N ASN A 35 -9.78 -9.82 -10.57
CA ASN A 35 -11.16 -9.58 -10.20
C ASN A 35 -11.26 -8.56 -9.07
N THR A 36 -12.24 -7.66 -9.12
CA THR A 36 -12.53 -6.71 -8.04
C THR A 36 -13.62 -7.24 -7.15
N SER A 37 -13.44 -7.16 -5.83
CA SER A 37 -14.49 -7.47 -4.86
C SER A 37 -14.99 -6.20 -4.18
N PRO A 38 -16.32 -6.05 -4.01
CA PRO A 38 -16.89 -4.92 -3.29
C PRO A 38 -16.57 -5.01 -1.81
N ILE A 39 -16.26 -3.87 -1.20
CA ILE A 39 -16.07 -3.73 0.25
C ILE A 39 -16.99 -2.63 0.79
N PRO A 40 -17.30 -2.62 2.10
CA PRO A 40 -18.02 -1.50 2.70
C PRO A 40 -17.22 -0.22 2.50
N PRO A 41 -17.90 0.92 2.19
CA PRO A 41 -17.22 2.19 1.96
C PRO A 41 -16.38 2.61 3.16
N SER A 42 -15.06 2.57 3.03
CA SER A 42 -14.11 2.86 4.11
C SER A 42 -12.89 3.61 3.59
N PHE A 43 -12.20 4.30 4.51
CA PHE A 43 -10.83 4.73 4.29
C PHE A 43 -9.88 3.62 4.74
N ILE A 44 -8.67 3.62 4.23
CA ILE A 44 -7.63 2.67 4.64
C ILE A 44 -6.56 3.45 5.39
N ALA A 45 -6.12 2.88 6.51
CA ALA A 45 -4.95 3.33 7.23
C ALA A 45 -3.91 2.21 7.24
N VAL A 46 -2.67 2.55 6.92
CA VAL A 46 -1.53 1.64 7.00
C VAL A 46 -0.62 2.10 8.12
N ALA A 47 -0.29 1.20 9.02
CA ALA A 47 0.51 1.46 10.21
C ALA A 47 1.52 0.33 10.45
N HIS A 48 2.54 0.61 11.27
CA HIS A 48 3.47 -0.42 11.72
C HIS A 48 2.80 -1.38 12.71
N THR A 49 3.29 -2.60 12.78
CA THR A 49 2.77 -3.65 13.69
C THR A 49 2.84 -3.26 15.17
N ASP A 50 3.81 -2.46 15.55
CA ASP A 50 3.99 -2.02 16.94
C ASP A 50 2.86 -1.11 17.44
N LEU A 51 2.12 -0.49 16.52
CA LEU A 51 0.95 0.31 16.85
C LEU A 51 -0.35 -0.50 17.03
N GLU A 52 -0.28 -1.83 16.94
CA GLU A 52 -1.46 -2.69 17.02
C GLU A 52 -2.21 -2.50 18.34
N GLN A 53 -1.51 -2.39 19.46
CA GLN A 53 -2.12 -2.21 20.76
C GLN A 53 -2.88 -0.89 20.84
N ASP A 54 -2.29 0.22 20.42
CA ASP A 54 -2.94 1.53 20.39
C ASP A 54 -4.22 1.53 19.53
N ILE A 55 -4.17 0.82 18.39
CA ILE A 55 -5.32 0.69 17.50
C ILE A 55 -6.44 -0.13 18.14
N ARG A 56 -6.10 -1.23 18.82
CA ARG A 56 -7.08 -2.09 19.52
C ARG A 56 -7.73 -1.41 20.71
N GLU A 57 -7.01 -0.52 21.37
CA GLU A 57 -7.50 0.25 22.53
C GLU A 57 -8.40 1.43 22.14
N MET A 58 -8.48 1.79 20.84
CA MET A 58 -9.34 2.88 20.41
C MET A 58 -10.83 2.58 20.66
N PRO A 59 -11.57 3.55 21.23
CA PRO A 59 -13.02 3.40 21.39
C PRO A 59 -13.73 3.11 20.07
N GLY A 60 -14.55 2.06 20.04
CA GLY A 60 -15.30 1.67 18.85
C GLY A 60 -14.50 0.79 17.87
N PHE A 61 -13.39 0.23 18.31
CA PHE A 61 -12.65 -0.75 17.52
C PHE A 61 -13.46 -2.03 17.28
N VAL A 62 -13.53 -2.44 16.04
CA VAL A 62 -14.20 -3.67 15.60
C VAL A 62 -13.14 -4.58 14.99
N PRO A 63 -12.77 -5.69 15.65
CA PRO A 63 -11.81 -6.64 15.11
C PRO A 63 -12.38 -7.37 13.89
N THR A 64 -11.52 -7.87 13.03
CA THR A 64 -11.89 -8.59 11.80
C THR A 64 -12.79 -9.80 12.05
N GLU A 65 -12.65 -10.43 13.20
CA GLU A 65 -13.48 -11.58 13.64
C GLU A 65 -14.97 -11.23 13.78
N LYS A 66 -15.29 -9.95 14.03
CA LYS A 66 -16.65 -9.46 14.20
C LYS A 66 -17.27 -8.85 12.92
N TYR A 67 -16.62 -8.98 11.77
CA TYR A 67 -17.10 -8.36 10.53
C TYR A 67 -18.33 -9.02 9.91
N GLY A 68 -18.77 -10.16 10.38
CA GLY A 68 -19.92 -10.86 9.80
C GLY A 68 -19.65 -11.29 8.35
N SER A 69 -20.46 -10.74 7.42
CA SER A 69 -20.39 -11.09 5.99
C SER A 69 -19.25 -10.40 5.22
N TYR A 70 -18.55 -9.47 5.82
CA TYR A 70 -17.50 -8.74 5.12
C TYR A 70 -16.16 -9.45 5.19
N LYS A 71 -15.54 -9.62 4.05
CA LYS A 71 -14.21 -10.22 3.95
C LYS A 71 -13.14 -9.22 4.40
N PRO A 72 -12.27 -9.56 5.36
CA PRO A 72 -11.17 -8.70 5.73
C PRO A 72 -10.16 -8.58 4.58
N LEU A 73 -9.42 -7.48 4.56
CA LEU A 73 -8.26 -7.30 3.69
C LEU A 73 -7.08 -8.08 4.26
N ASP A 74 -6.13 -8.39 3.40
CA ASP A 74 -4.88 -9.03 3.83
C ASP A 74 -4.09 -8.10 4.75
N GLY A 75 -3.66 -8.61 5.91
CA GLY A 75 -3.00 -7.81 6.95
C GLY A 75 -3.92 -6.87 7.74
N GLU A 76 -5.23 -6.94 7.57
CA GLU A 76 -6.17 -6.11 8.32
C GLU A 76 -6.39 -6.63 9.74
N VAL A 77 -6.31 -5.74 10.72
CA VAL A 77 -6.55 -6.05 12.14
C VAL A 77 -7.97 -5.71 12.56
N GLY A 78 -8.53 -4.66 12.02
CA GLY A 78 -9.86 -4.21 12.36
C GLY A 78 -10.20 -2.85 11.78
N SER A 79 -11.34 -2.30 12.23
CA SER A 79 -11.82 -1.00 11.78
C SER A 79 -12.28 -0.13 12.93
N VAL A 80 -12.08 1.19 12.76
CA VAL A 80 -12.57 2.22 13.70
C VAL A 80 -13.26 3.32 12.90
N GLU A 81 -14.53 3.59 13.18
CA GLU A 81 -15.30 4.68 12.56
C GLU A 81 -15.20 4.76 11.02
N GLY A 82 -15.16 3.62 10.34
CA GLY A 82 -15.08 3.57 8.87
C GLY A 82 -13.68 3.75 8.31
N VAL A 83 -12.67 3.58 9.14
CA VAL A 83 -11.26 3.44 8.75
C VAL A 83 -10.83 2.01 9.03
N ARG A 84 -10.30 1.32 8.04
CA ARG A 84 -9.77 -0.04 8.15
C ARG A 84 -8.26 0.03 8.31
N TYR A 85 -7.73 -0.63 9.35
CA TYR A 85 -6.31 -0.63 9.68
C TYR A 85 -5.62 -1.86 9.15
N ILE A 86 -4.61 -1.64 8.31
CA ILE A 86 -3.72 -2.67 7.78
C ILE A 86 -2.36 -2.48 8.43
N LEU A 87 -1.82 -3.54 9.00
CA LEU A 87 -0.51 -3.53 9.61
C LEU A 87 0.55 -4.06 8.65
N THR A 88 1.71 -3.43 8.69
CA THR A 88 2.87 -3.81 7.89
C THR A 88 4.16 -3.49 8.62
N THR A 89 5.19 -4.26 8.39
CA THR A 89 6.55 -4.03 8.89
C THR A 89 7.41 -3.17 7.96
N ILE A 90 6.85 -2.76 6.79
CA ILE A 90 7.60 -1.98 5.78
C ILE A 90 7.73 -0.49 6.16
N LEU A 91 6.82 0.00 7.00
CA LEU A 91 6.85 1.38 7.49
C LEU A 91 7.81 1.51 8.66
N ASP A 92 9.09 1.65 8.36
CA ASP A 92 10.11 1.82 9.39
C ASP A 92 9.84 3.07 10.26
N PRO A 93 10.00 2.95 11.59
CA PRO A 93 9.91 4.10 12.47
C PRO A 93 11.10 5.04 12.31
N TRP A 94 10.91 6.32 12.61
CA TRP A 94 12.02 7.24 12.85
C TRP A 94 12.50 7.03 14.29
N GLN A 95 13.60 6.36 14.41
CA GLN A 95 14.21 5.99 15.70
C GLN A 95 14.66 7.24 16.46
N ASP A 96 14.46 7.25 17.77
CA ASP A 96 14.87 8.32 18.70
C ASP A 96 14.42 9.75 18.29
N ALA A 97 13.43 9.86 17.39
CA ALA A 97 12.98 11.14 16.81
C ALA A 97 11.87 11.81 17.62
N GLY A 98 11.37 11.14 18.64
CA GLY A 98 10.29 11.65 19.48
C GLY A 98 10.78 12.50 20.64
N ALA A 99 9.87 12.88 21.53
CA ALA A 99 10.22 13.54 22.79
C ALA A 99 10.72 12.50 23.80
N ALA A 100 11.46 12.96 24.80
CA ALA A 100 11.85 12.12 25.94
C ALA A 100 10.59 11.51 26.58
N PRO A 101 10.59 10.21 26.89
CA PRO A 101 9.41 9.55 27.41
C PRO A 101 9.03 10.14 28.77
N LEU A 102 7.74 10.41 28.92
CA LEU A 102 7.20 10.69 30.24
C LEU A 102 7.11 9.36 30.99
N ALA A 103 7.66 9.30 32.19
CA ALA A 103 7.73 8.07 32.97
C ALA A 103 6.39 7.27 32.94
N GLY A 104 6.43 6.08 32.37
CA GLY A 104 5.31 5.13 32.34
C GLY A 104 4.29 5.28 31.21
N THR A 105 4.49 6.18 30.24
CA THR A 105 3.48 6.43 29.18
C THR A 105 3.93 6.13 27.75
N VAL A 106 5.21 5.97 27.50
CA VAL A 106 5.75 5.75 26.16
C VAL A 106 6.89 4.75 26.21
N VAL A 107 6.97 3.87 25.25
CA VAL A 107 8.09 2.93 25.10
C VAL A 107 9.31 3.70 24.56
N GLU A 108 10.42 3.58 25.24
CA GLU A 108 11.69 4.16 24.79
C GLU A 108 12.21 3.43 23.55
N SER A 109 12.95 4.17 22.70
CA SER A 109 13.66 3.58 21.59
C SER A 109 14.75 2.61 22.08
N ASN A 110 14.99 1.54 21.33
CA ASN A 110 16.10 0.64 21.58
C ASN A 110 17.46 1.27 21.26
N GLU A 111 17.48 2.38 20.54
CA GLU A 111 18.70 3.05 20.06
C GLU A 111 18.99 4.40 20.74
N GLY A 112 18.07 4.90 21.57
CA GLY A 112 18.22 6.20 22.23
C GLY A 112 17.39 6.35 23.49
N ALA A 113 17.34 7.58 24.01
CA ALA A 113 16.59 7.94 25.21
C ALA A 113 15.22 8.57 24.91
N CYS A 114 14.88 8.75 23.64
CA CYS A 114 13.59 9.30 23.21
C CYS A 114 12.68 8.20 22.63
N ALA A 115 11.44 8.52 22.39
CA ALA A 115 10.50 7.59 21.78
C ALA A 115 10.68 7.51 20.26
N ASP A 116 10.38 6.37 19.68
CA ASP A 116 10.30 6.21 18.23
C ASP A 116 9.02 6.85 17.68
N VAL A 117 9.13 7.42 16.49
CA VAL A 117 7.98 8.03 15.80
C VAL A 117 7.57 7.15 14.63
N TYR A 118 6.35 6.62 14.70
CA TYR A 118 5.79 5.74 13.68
C TYR A 118 4.92 6.52 12.68
N PRO A 119 5.15 6.38 11.37
CA PRO A 119 4.25 6.94 10.36
C PRO A 119 2.96 6.14 10.30
N VAL A 120 1.83 6.83 10.19
CA VAL A 120 0.52 6.25 9.87
C VAL A 120 -0.04 6.93 8.65
N LEU A 121 -0.25 6.17 7.58
CA LEU A 121 -0.72 6.67 6.30
C LEU A 121 -2.22 6.45 6.16
N PHE A 122 -2.97 7.53 5.97
CA PHE A 122 -4.42 7.47 5.72
C PHE A 122 -4.72 7.86 4.28
N PHE A 123 -5.46 7.04 3.56
CA PHE A 123 -5.83 7.34 2.20
C PHE A 123 -7.24 6.88 1.82
N GLY A 124 -7.78 7.59 0.86
CA GLY A 124 -9.06 7.27 0.23
C GLY A 124 -8.87 6.75 -1.19
N LYS A 125 -9.95 6.66 -1.93
CA LYS A 125 -9.96 6.24 -3.32
C LYS A 125 -9.15 7.22 -4.18
N ASN A 126 -8.33 6.69 -5.08
CA ASN A 126 -7.49 7.47 -6.01
C ASN A 126 -6.45 8.38 -5.32
N ALA A 127 -5.98 8.02 -4.13
CA ALA A 127 -4.97 8.81 -3.41
C ALA A 127 -3.62 8.85 -4.12
N TYR A 128 -3.28 7.80 -4.85
CA TYR A 128 -2.07 7.71 -5.68
C TYR A 128 -2.35 6.87 -6.92
N GLY A 129 -1.53 7.02 -7.92
CA GLY A 129 -1.59 6.24 -9.16
C GLY A 129 -0.19 5.89 -9.63
N THR A 130 -0.06 4.73 -10.24
CA THR A 130 1.15 4.33 -10.94
C THR A 130 0.88 4.29 -12.43
N ILE A 131 1.84 4.76 -13.21
CA ILE A 131 1.78 4.64 -14.66
C ILE A 131 2.50 3.34 -15.03
N PRO A 132 1.79 2.32 -15.50
CA PRO A 132 2.43 1.12 -16.00
C PRO A 132 3.21 1.47 -17.25
N PHE A 133 4.31 0.76 -17.50
CA PHE A 133 4.98 0.84 -18.80
C PHE A 133 3.98 0.55 -19.92
N ALA A 134 3.99 1.38 -20.95
CA ALA A 134 3.09 1.21 -22.08
C ALA A 134 3.30 -0.18 -22.69
N LYS A 135 2.22 -0.91 -22.86
CA LYS A 135 2.24 -2.13 -23.66
C LYS A 135 2.35 -1.73 -25.11
N ASN A 136 3.56 -1.75 -25.64
CA ASN A 136 3.80 -1.59 -27.06
C ASN A 136 3.40 -2.86 -27.78
N GLY A 137 2.11 -3.03 -28.02
CA GLY A 137 1.62 -4.19 -28.76
C GLY A 137 0.12 -4.21 -28.90
N ARG A 138 -0.33 -4.45 -30.10
CA ARG A 138 -1.74 -4.53 -30.51
C ARG A 138 -2.57 -5.57 -29.73
N ASN A 139 -1.92 -6.47 -28.96
CA ASN A 139 -2.54 -7.59 -28.22
C ASN A 139 -2.08 -7.70 -26.76
N GLY A 140 -1.72 -6.59 -26.09
CA GLY A 140 -1.36 -6.67 -24.69
C GLY A 140 -0.02 -7.35 -24.42
N ALA A 141 0.94 -7.24 -25.32
CA ALA A 141 2.30 -7.75 -25.17
C ALA A 141 3.05 -7.09 -23.99
N SER A 142 4.06 -7.79 -23.48
CA SER A 142 4.93 -7.30 -22.40
C SER A 142 5.49 -5.90 -22.70
N PRO A 143 5.70 -5.05 -21.67
CA PRO A 143 6.35 -3.75 -21.87
C PRO A 143 7.77 -3.87 -22.46
N VAL A 144 8.39 -5.03 -22.31
CA VAL A 144 9.67 -5.35 -22.95
C VAL A 144 9.38 -6.34 -24.07
N THR A 145 9.57 -5.92 -25.31
CA THR A 145 9.40 -6.77 -26.52
C THR A 145 10.74 -7.30 -26.97
N PRO A 146 11.01 -8.59 -26.84
CA PRO A 146 12.18 -9.18 -27.44
C PRO A 146 12.03 -9.23 -28.98
N MET A 147 12.96 -8.63 -29.71
CA MET A 147 13.06 -8.72 -31.13
C MET A 147 14.10 -9.78 -31.50
N VAL A 148 13.64 -10.90 -32.00
CA VAL A 148 14.51 -11.99 -32.42
C VAL A 148 14.53 -12.03 -33.94
N LEU A 149 15.69 -11.78 -34.52
CA LEU A 149 15.96 -11.91 -35.95
C LEU A 149 16.77 -13.18 -36.17
N ASN A 150 16.11 -14.22 -36.67
CA ASN A 150 16.79 -15.47 -36.97
C ASN A 150 17.71 -15.32 -38.20
N PRO A 151 18.82 -16.07 -38.27
CA PRO A 151 19.55 -16.26 -39.50
C PRO A 151 18.62 -16.86 -40.57
N ASN A 152 18.97 -16.82 -41.83
CA ASN A 152 18.21 -17.29 -43.00
C ASN A 152 17.36 -16.23 -43.73
N VAL A 153 17.45 -14.96 -43.33
CA VAL A 153 16.85 -13.86 -44.10
C VAL A 153 17.95 -12.85 -44.47
N PRO A 154 18.27 -12.68 -45.78
CA PRO A 154 19.27 -11.70 -46.21
C PRO A 154 18.89 -10.27 -45.81
N ARG A 155 19.86 -9.53 -45.26
CA ARG A 155 19.69 -8.12 -44.86
C ARG A 155 20.94 -7.32 -45.21
N GLY A 156 20.79 -6.01 -45.35
CA GLY A 156 21.80 -5.14 -45.88
C GLY A 156 23.22 -5.25 -45.31
N GLY A 157 23.38 -5.67 -44.04
CA GLY A 157 24.69 -5.92 -43.40
C GLY A 157 25.08 -7.40 -43.33
N ASP A 158 24.23 -8.30 -43.81
CA ASP A 158 24.44 -9.76 -43.80
C ASP A 158 23.75 -10.41 -45.02
N PRO A 159 24.32 -10.25 -46.20
CA PRO A 159 23.73 -10.76 -47.44
C PRO A 159 23.70 -12.29 -47.53
N LEU A 160 24.53 -12.96 -46.74
CA LEU A 160 24.55 -14.43 -46.67
C LEU A 160 23.66 -15.00 -45.60
N ALA A 161 22.94 -14.15 -44.85
CA ALA A 161 21.99 -14.53 -43.80
C ALA A 161 22.58 -15.46 -42.73
N GLN A 162 23.83 -15.27 -42.35
CA GLN A 162 24.55 -16.14 -41.40
C GLN A 162 24.42 -15.69 -39.95
N ARG A 163 23.93 -14.47 -39.70
CA ARG A 163 23.88 -13.87 -38.35
C ARG A 163 22.45 -13.68 -37.86
N GLY A 164 22.18 -14.19 -36.70
CA GLY A 164 21.00 -13.84 -35.90
C GLY A 164 21.28 -12.61 -35.03
N ARG A 165 20.23 -11.85 -34.66
CA ARG A 165 20.30 -10.75 -33.70
C ARG A 165 19.17 -10.87 -32.71
N ILE A 166 19.47 -10.59 -31.45
CA ILE A 166 18.50 -10.48 -30.40
C ILE A 166 18.62 -9.07 -29.82
N GLY A 167 17.50 -8.38 -29.72
CA GLY A 167 17.39 -7.08 -29.08
C GLY A 167 16.09 -7.00 -28.31
N TRP A 168 15.96 -6.02 -27.45
CA TRP A 168 14.71 -5.71 -26.76
C TRP A 168 14.47 -4.21 -26.80
N GLU A 169 13.22 -3.86 -26.92
CA GLU A 169 12.72 -2.51 -26.83
C GLU A 169 11.88 -2.40 -25.54
N ALA A 170 12.11 -1.33 -24.75
CA ALA A 170 11.40 -1.06 -23.51
C ALA A 170 10.77 0.34 -23.53
#